data_3e1a498da0d8b518c1e24309ac76e5ef
#
_entry.id   3e1a498da0d8b518c1e24309ac76e5ef
#
_cell.length_a   1.000
_cell.length_b   1.000
_cell.length_c   1.000
_cell.angle_alpha   90.00
_cell.angle_beta   90.00
_cell.angle_gamma   90.00
#
_symmetry.space_group_name_H-M   'P 1'
#
loop_
_entity.id
_entity.type
_entity.pdbx_description
1 polymer ?
#
loop_
_entity_poly.entity_id
_entity_poly.type
_entity_poly.pdbx_seq_one_letter_code
_entity_poly.pdbx_strand_id
1 'polypeptide(L)'
;MLKRILIISIISILWCSSIAFAYVFGGSNLSLSMYPEFNSYLPYNPSKYEVELYVEEAKKYVENCNNDIQRIQEAQAAAIREANDAIYRYNKGFSKEK
;
A
#
# COMPACT_ATOMS: atom_id res chain seq x y z
N MET A 1 -17.41 -8.96 29.09
CA MET A 1 -18.03 -9.00 27.77
C MET A 1 -18.05 -7.67 27.05
N LEU A 2 -18.52 -6.61 27.70
CA LEU A 2 -18.56 -5.26 27.11
C LEU A 2 -17.18 -4.77 26.67
N LYS A 3 -16.13 -5.04 27.45
CA LYS A 3 -14.77 -4.62 27.09
C LYS A 3 -14.26 -5.30 25.83
N ARG A 4 -14.60 -6.58 25.63
CA ARG A 4 -14.19 -7.33 24.42
C ARG A 4 -14.90 -6.82 23.18
N ILE A 5 -16.17 -6.48 23.31
CA ILE A 5 -16.95 -5.95 22.21
C ILE A 5 -16.41 -4.57 21.79
N LEU A 6 -16.06 -3.73 22.78
CA LEU A 6 -15.49 -2.42 22.53
C LEU A 6 -14.13 -2.51 21.82
N ILE A 7 -13.26 -3.43 22.23
CA ILE A 7 -11.95 -3.64 21.61
C ILE A 7 -12.11 -4.10 20.17
N ILE A 8 -13.03 -5.01 19.90
CA ILE A 8 -13.31 -5.51 18.55
C ILE A 8 -13.84 -4.36 17.68
N SER A 9 -14.72 -3.52 18.23
CA SER A 9 -15.25 -2.36 17.50
C SER A 9 -14.16 -1.36 17.16
N ILE A 10 -13.25 -1.08 18.09
CA ILE A 10 -12.13 -0.17 17.86
C ILE A 10 -11.21 -0.71 16.78
N ILE A 11 -10.89 -2.00 16.80
CA ILE A 11 -10.08 -2.65 15.79
C ILE A 11 -10.75 -2.57 14.42
N SER A 12 -12.07 -2.79 14.37
CA SER A 12 -12.84 -2.69 13.14
C SER A 12 -12.82 -1.28 12.58
N ILE A 13 -12.96 -0.28 13.42
CA ILE A 13 -12.92 1.13 13.01
C ILE A 13 -11.54 1.50 12.49
N LEU A 14 -10.47 1.08 13.15
CA LEU A 14 -9.09 1.31 12.69
C LEU A 14 -8.85 0.63 11.34
N TRP A 15 -9.37 -0.58 11.17
CA TRP A 15 -9.25 -1.32 9.93
C TRP A 15 -9.99 -0.61 8.79
N CYS A 16 -11.19 -0.12 9.06
CA CYS A 16 -11.97 0.65 8.10
C CYS A 16 -11.29 1.99 7.76
N SER A 17 -10.66 2.64 8.74
CA SER A 17 -9.91 3.87 8.51
C SER A 17 -8.74 3.64 7.56
N SER A 18 -8.04 2.51 7.70
CA SER A 18 -6.94 2.14 6.79
C SER A 18 -7.43 1.98 5.36
N ILE A 19 -8.62 1.42 5.18
CA ILE A 19 -9.24 1.20 3.88
C ILE A 19 -9.72 2.52 3.26
N ALA A 20 -10.13 3.48 4.10
CA ALA A 20 -10.57 4.79 3.62
C ALA A 20 -9.45 5.58 2.94
N PHE A 21 -8.19 5.24 3.17
CA PHE A 21 -7.04 5.85 2.53
C PHE A 21 -6.52 5.00 1.35
N ALA A 22 -7.43 4.24 0.72
CA ALA A 22 -7.06 3.34 -0.39
C ALA A 22 -6.62 4.07 -1.66
N TYR A 23 -6.70 5.40 -1.68
CA TYR A 23 -6.25 6.18 -2.83
C TYR A 23 -4.90 6.79 -2.54
N VAL A 24 -3.88 6.27 -3.21
CA VAL A 24 -2.56 6.86 -3.18
C VAL A 24 -2.44 7.77 -4.40
N PHE A 25 -2.27 9.05 -4.14
CA PHE A 25 -2.01 10.03 -5.18
C PHE A 25 -0.51 10.19 -5.35
N GLY A 26 -0.09 10.42 -6.57
CA GLY A 26 1.31 10.63 -6.87
C GLY A 26 1.88 9.59 -7.81
N GLY A 27 3.17 9.71 -8.07
CA GLY A 27 3.85 8.88 -9.05
C GLY A 27 4.12 7.46 -8.57
N SER A 28 4.51 6.64 -9.51
CA SER A 28 4.88 5.25 -9.29
C SER A 28 6.08 4.90 -10.17
N ASN A 29 6.87 3.93 -9.72
CA ASN A 29 7.97 3.37 -10.50
C ASN A 29 7.60 2.01 -11.09
N LEU A 30 6.39 1.49 -10.79
CA LEU A 30 5.99 0.16 -11.20
C LEU A 30 6.04 -0.04 -12.70
N SER A 31 6.57 -1.19 -13.11
CA SER A 31 6.69 -1.64 -14.47
C SER A 31 6.01 -3.00 -14.62
N LEU A 32 5.75 -3.42 -15.86
CA LEU A 32 4.96 -4.63 -16.14
C LEU A 32 5.54 -5.92 -15.58
N SER A 33 6.85 -6.06 -15.51
CA SER A 33 7.49 -7.34 -15.15
C SER A 33 8.43 -7.27 -13.95
N MET A 34 8.96 -6.10 -13.63
CA MET A 34 9.91 -5.93 -12.52
C MET A 34 9.81 -4.52 -11.97
N TYR A 35 10.22 -4.38 -10.72
CA TYR A 35 10.37 -3.06 -10.15
C TYR A 35 11.67 -2.44 -10.67
N PRO A 36 11.62 -1.30 -11.34
CA PRO A 36 12.82 -0.70 -11.94
C PRO A 36 13.77 -0.15 -10.88
N GLU A 37 15.06 -0.36 -11.10
CA GLU A 37 16.10 0.22 -10.26
C GLU A 37 16.22 1.71 -10.52
N PHE A 38 16.76 2.43 -9.54
CA PHE A 38 17.11 3.82 -9.74
C PHE A 38 18.25 3.92 -10.75
N ASN A 39 18.02 4.62 -11.84
CA ASN A 39 18.95 4.65 -12.96
C ASN A 39 19.06 6.08 -13.51
N SER A 40 19.73 6.93 -12.74
CA SER A 40 20.06 8.28 -13.17
C SER A 40 21.57 8.41 -13.37
N TYR A 41 21.95 9.23 -14.31
CA TYR A 41 23.36 9.40 -14.67
C TYR A 41 23.94 10.58 -13.91
N LEU A 42 25.11 10.35 -13.31
CA LEU A 42 25.90 11.41 -12.69
C LEU A 42 27.29 11.40 -13.33
N PRO A 43 27.72 12.51 -13.95
CA PRO A 43 29.05 12.60 -14.56
C PRO A 43 30.17 12.39 -13.54
N TYR A 44 31.37 12.05 -14.02
CA TYR A 44 32.53 11.82 -13.15
C TYR A 44 32.89 13.07 -12.34
N ASN A 45 32.89 14.25 -12.98
CA ASN A 45 33.10 15.53 -12.30
C ASN A 45 31.83 16.38 -12.42
N PRO A 46 30.80 16.08 -11.58
CA PRO A 46 29.55 16.78 -11.72
C PRO A 46 29.64 18.23 -11.22
N SER A 47 28.91 19.11 -11.88
CA SER A 47 28.69 20.45 -11.38
C SER A 47 27.70 20.41 -10.21
N LYS A 48 27.63 21.50 -9.46
CA LYS A 48 26.65 21.62 -8.37
C LYS A 48 25.23 21.40 -8.87
N TYR A 49 24.90 21.96 -10.02
CA TYR A 49 23.57 21.82 -10.63
C TYR A 49 23.28 20.35 -10.96
N GLU A 50 24.25 19.65 -11.52
CA GLU A 50 24.10 18.24 -11.87
C GLU A 50 23.89 17.36 -10.64
N VAL A 51 24.59 17.65 -9.54
CA VAL A 51 24.40 16.94 -8.28
C VAL A 51 23.00 17.20 -7.71
N GLU A 52 22.56 18.46 -7.73
CA GLU A 52 21.24 18.83 -7.24
C GLU A 52 20.15 18.14 -8.02
N LEU A 53 20.28 18.08 -9.34
CA LEU A 53 19.33 17.41 -10.21
C LEU A 53 19.28 15.90 -9.91
N TYR A 54 20.44 15.28 -9.76
CA TYR A 54 20.55 13.86 -9.43
C TYR A 54 19.86 13.54 -8.09
N VAL A 55 20.09 14.39 -7.09
CA VAL A 55 19.46 14.23 -5.78
C VAL A 55 17.96 14.40 -5.87
N GLU A 56 17.48 15.34 -6.65
CA GLU A 56 16.03 15.51 -6.87
C GLU A 56 15.40 14.28 -7.53
N GLU A 57 16.07 13.72 -8.51
CA GLU A 57 15.61 12.49 -9.16
C GLU A 57 15.59 11.32 -8.19
N ALA A 58 16.60 11.22 -7.32
CA ALA A 58 16.64 10.19 -6.28
C ALA A 58 15.51 10.35 -5.29
N LYS A 59 15.23 11.58 -4.86
CA LYS A 59 14.11 11.86 -3.95
C LYS A 59 12.78 11.47 -4.57
N LYS A 60 12.59 11.78 -5.83
CA LYS A 60 11.38 11.45 -6.56
C LYS A 60 11.20 9.94 -6.68
N TYR A 61 12.30 9.23 -6.96
CA TYR A 61 12.29 7.77 -7.01
C TYR A 61 11.88 7.16 -5.66
N VAL A 62 12.46 7.67 -4.56
CA VAL A 62 12.15 7.20 -3.21
C VAL A 62 10.68 7.49 -2.86
N GLU A 63 10.19 8.66 -3.20
CA GLU A 63 8.79 9.02 -2.99
C GLU A 63 7.87 8.07 -3.73
N ASN A 64 8.19 7.76 -4.99
CA ASN A 64 7.43 6.80 -5.77
C ASN A 64 7.50 5.40 -5.18
N CYS A 65 8.65 5.01 -4.62
CA CYS A 65 8.78 3.73 -3.89
C CYS A 65 7.83 3.67 -2.71
N ASN A 66 7.75 4.75 -1.93
CA ASN A 66 6.86 4.81 -0.77
C ASN A 66 5.41 4.70 -1.19
N ASN A 67 5.03 5.37 -2.28
CA ASN A 67 3.68 5.28 -2.84
C ASN A 67 3.37 3.86 -3.28
N ASP A 68 4.32 3.19 -3.91
CA ASP A 68 4.16 1.82 -4.40
C ASP A 68 4.03 0.83 -3.24
N ILE A 69 4.81 1.01 -2.18
CA ILE A 69 4.70 0.19 -0.96
C ILE A 69 3.30 0.33 -0.38
N GLN A 70 2.79 1.53 -0.29
CA GLN A 70 1.45 1.78 0.22
C GLN A 70 0.38 1.11 -0.63
N ARG A 71 0.51 1.20 -1.96
CA ARG A 71 -0.40 0.54 -2.89
C ARG A 71 -0.41 -0.98 -2.70
N ILE A 72 0.77 -1.57 -2.48
CA ILE A 72 0.90 -3.01 -2.25
C ILE A 72 0.23 -3.39 -0.93
N GLN A 73 0.47 -2.62 0.13
CA GLN A 73 -0.15 -2.87 1.43
C GLN A 73 -1.68 -2.78 1.36
N GLU A 74 -2.19 -1.80 0.64
CA GLU A 74 -3.63 -1.65 0.44
C GLU A 74 -4.21 -2.81 -0.35
N ALA A 75 -3.51 -3.27 -1.37
CA ALA A 75 -3.93 -4.43 -2.16
C ALA A 75 -3.97 -5.70 -1.31
N GLN A 76 -2.97 -5.89 -0.44
CA GLN A 76 -2.96 -7.01 0.50
C GLN A 76 -4.14 -6.95 1.46
N ALA A 77 -4.40 -5.77 2.02
CA ALA A 77 -5.51 -5.59 2.96
C ALA A 77 -6.84 -5.87 2.28
N ALA A 78 -7.01 -5.41 1.05
CA ALA A 78 -8.22 -5.65 0.28
C ALA A 78 -8.43 -7.14 -0.01
N ALA A 79 -7.36 -7.85 -0.38
CA ALA A 79 -7.43 -9.28 -0.65
C ALA A 79 -7.79 -10.08 0.59
N ILE A 80 -7.20 -9.74 1.73
CA ILE A 80 -7.49 -10.38 3.02
C ILE A 80 -8.95 -10.15 3.39
N ARG A 81 -9.45 -8.93 3.22
CA ARG A 81 -10.84 -8.61 3.52
C ARG A 81 -11.79 -9.39 2.63
N GLU A 82 -11.49 -9.48 1.35
CA GLU A 82 -12.33 -10.24 0.42
C GLU A 82 -12.35 -11.73 0.75
N ALA A 83 -11.18 -12.27 1.12
CA ALA A 83 -11.09 -13.68 1.53
C ALA A 83 -11.88 -13.92 2.79
N ASN A 84 -11.78 -13.04 3.78
CA ASN A 84 -12.53 -13.14 5.03
C ASN A 84 -14.04 -13.02 4.78
N ASP A 85 -14.43 -12.13 3.90
CA ASP A 85 -15.83 -11.96 3.53
C ASP A 85 -16.38 -13.20 2.84
N ALA A 86 -15.60 -13.81 1.97
CA ALA A 86 -15.99 -15.05 1.31
C ALA A 86 -16.17 -16.20 2.32
N ILE A 87 -15.26 -16.31 3.29
CA ILE A 87 -15.35 -17.30 4.37
C ILE A 87 -16.60 -17.06 5.20
N TYR A 88 -16.87 -15.82 5.54
CA TYR A 88 -18.05 -15.43 6.31
C TYR A 88 -19.33 -15.80 5.56
N ARG A 89 -19.40 -15.51 4.27
CA ARG A 89 -20.56 -15.85 3.45
C ARG A 89 -20.77 -17.36 3.35
N TYR A 90 -19.70 -18.11 3.19
CA TYR A 90 -19.74 -19.56 3.14
C TYR A 90 -20.28 -20.12 4.45
N ASN A 91 -19.75 -19.67 5.57
CA ASN A 91 -20.18 -20.12 6.90
C ASN A 91 -21.63 -19.77 7.18
N LYS A 92 -22.05 -18.58 6.77
CA LYS A 92 -23.43 -18.12 6.94
C LYS A 92 -24.39 -18.95 6.09
N GLY A 93 -24.02 -19.24 4.85
CA GLY A 93 -24.81 -20.10 3.97
C GLY A 93 -24.94 -21.50 4.51
N PHE A 94 -23.83 -22.05 5.01
CA PHE A 94 -23.81 -23.39 5.62
C PHE A 94 -24.71 -23.44 6.86
N SER A 95 -24.66 -22.40 7.68
CA SER A 95 -25.53 -22.32 8.86
C SER A 95 -27.02 -22.26 8.52
N LYS A 96 -27.36 -21.64 7.40
CA LYS A 96 -28.74 -21.54 6.95
C LYS A 96 -29.32 -22.86 6.47
N GLU A 97 -28.49 -23.74 5.98
CA GLU A 97 -28.90 -25.06 5.52
C GLU A 97 -29.21 -26.02 6.67
N LYS A 98 -28.78 -25.68 7.86
CA LYS A 98 -29.09 -26.45 9.06
C LYS A 98 -30.38 -25.97 9.70
#